data_cce81405201356a411ebe0e7d8f17e3f
#
_entry.id   cce81405201356a411ebe0e7d8f17e3f
#
_cell.length_a   1.000
_cell.length_b   1.000
_cell.length_c   1.000
_cell.angle_alpha   90.00
_cell.angle_beta   90.00
_cell.angle_gamma   90.00
#
_symmetry.space_group_name_H-M   'P 1'
#
loop_
_entity.id
_entity.type
_entity.pdbx_description
1 polymer ?
#
loop_
_entity_poly.entity_id
_entity_poly.type
_entity_poly.pdbx_seq_one_letter_code
_entity_poly.pdbx_strand_id
1 'polypeptide(L)'
;MTMRLSVTVMQVREDGSEVPADGDLAAALADPAEQFAGLLSWAAGEAGFLDHGEREEVIGEEGRELQRRLLEATFALDSAREERVAQVTSAAGIRHGTAEAGHGRGLASVFGPVRVSRIAYRNRREANLYPADARWILPGDPYSLGMRALAVFHLAAGGYGQAREVIEARTGVTAGRAQLAGLAADLAAWTGDFYGARARDADTDLPDSDVIMMQADGKGIAMRPEHRTGKGEDPAHPGIKKMAEIVAVADFTPAVREPEDIAAPPARRQAHPGPAARDKWVSASVTGSIEDMIGTAFDEADRRDPQRVRQRVFLVDGNKQQITAISGHAGKRGLKVPVLIDFIHVAGYLGKAAAALHPGDPVAAGQWADGQKLRVLHGRAKAVAATLASVAARTRANPRTRHLDLADMDRAVTYLTNNRAYMGYDKALEKGWPIATGMIEGACRFVIEDRFGITGARWSPEGAEDILKLRAVVVNGDLGDYMRYYKTRYREERHLARYDEASIEHLNLAA
;
A
#
# COMPACT_ATOMS: atom_id res chain seq x y z
N MET A 1 -47.51 -29.81 -2.19
CA MET A 1 -46.60 -30.97 -2.26
C MET A 1 -45.20 -30.40 -2.07
N THR A 2 -44.58 -30.67 -0.92
CA THR A 2 -43.22 -30.15 -0.65
C THR A 2 -42.24 -31.06 -1.37
N MET A 3 -41.52 -30.53 -2.37
CA MET A 3 -40.50 -31.26 -3.09
C MET A 3 -39.20 -31.28 -2.24
N ARG A 4 -38.70 -32.46 -1.96
CA ARG A 4 -37.42 -32.65 -1.25
C ARG A 4 -36.44 -33.36 -2.17
N LEU A 5 -35.34 -32.72 -2.50
CA LEU A 5 -34.25 -33.31 -3.27
C LEU A 5 -33.20 -33.88 -2.32
N SER A 6 -32.52 -34.94 -2.74
CA SER A 6 -31.36 -35.51 -2.04
C SER A 6 -30.14 -35.50 -2.95
N VAL A 7 -28.98 -35.33 -2.36
CA VAL A 7 -27.70 -35.39 -3.05
C VAL A 7 -26.93 -36.58 -2.49
N THR A 8 -26.44 -37.45 -3.36
CA THR A 8 -25.57 -38.58 -2.98
C THR A 8 -24.15 -38.30 -3.50
N VAL A 9 -23.19 -38.40 -2.60
CA VAL A 9 -21.76 -38.26 -2.97
C VAL A 9 -21.27 -39.59 -3.52
N MET A 10 -20.82 -39.59 -4.77
CA MET A 10 -20.27 -40.75 -5.45
C MET A 10 -18.76 -40.56 -5.68
N GLN A 11 -18.00 -41.64 -5.53
CA GLN A 11 -16.59 -41.67 -5.87
C GLN A 11 -16.43 -42.39 -7.23
N VAL A 12 -15.73 -41.77 -8.16
CA VAL A 12 -15.40 -42.36 -9.47
C VAL A 12 -14.05 -43.06 -9.35
N ARG A 13 -14.01 -44.36 -9.64
CA ARG A 13 -12.79 -45.15 -9.68
C ARG A 13 -12.00 -44.94 -10.97
N GLU A 14 -10.75 -45.36 -11.00
CA GLU A 14 -9.87 -45.27 -12.19
C GLU A 14 -10.47 -45.94 -13.44
N ASP A 15 -11.25 -47.00 -13.25
CA ASP A 15 -11.97 -47.71 -14.32
C ASP A 15 -13.26 -47.02 -14.80
N GLY A 16 -13.57 -45.84 -14.22
CA GLY A 16 -14.78 -45.07 -14.55
C GLY A 16 -16.03 -45.53 -13.82
N SER A 17 -15.96 -46.57 -12.98
CA SER A 17 -17.12 -47.02 -12.20
C SER A 17 -17.42 -46.07 -11.04
N GLU A 18 -18.71 -45.82 -10.83
CA GLU A 18 -19.21 -44.99 -9.73
C GLU A 18 -19.61 -45.86 -8.54
N VAL A 19 -19.11 -45.52 -7.37
CA VAL A 19 -19.48 -46.16 -6.11
C VAL A 19 -19.87 -45.09 -5.09
N PRO A 20 -20.79 -45.35 -4.15
CA PRO A 20 -21.02 -44.43 -3.05
C PRO A 20 -19.76 -44.12 -2.31
N ALA A 21 -19.56 -42.84 -1.94
CA ALA A 21 -18.43 -42.46 -1.10
C ALA A 21 -18.48 -43.24 0.23
N ASP A 22 -17.31 -43.65 0.71
CA ASP A 22 -17.17 -44.48 1.91
C ASP A 22 -16.55 -43.68 3.10
N GLY A 23 -16.66 -44.30 4.28
CA GLY A 23 -15.94 -43.94 5.50
C GLY A 23 -15.82 -42.43 5.74
N ASP A 24 -14.56 -41.98 5.82
CA ASP A 24 -14.23 -40.58 6.17
C ASP A 24 -14.72 -39.58 5.14
N LEU A 25 -14.69 -39.94 3.84
CA LEU A 25 -15.15 -39.08 2.76
C LEU A 25 -16.67 -38.85 2.83
N ALA A 26 -17.43 -39.92 3.03
CA ALA A 26 -18.88 -39.82 3.19
C ALA A 26 -19.26 -39.01 4.43
N ALA A 27 -18.57 -39.25 5.56
CA ALA A 27 -18.84 -38.54 6.80
C ALA A 27 -18.49 -37.04 6.69
N ALA A 28 -17.36 -36.70 6.09
CA ALA A 28 -16.95 -35.31 5.93
C ALA A 28 -17.86 -34.52 4.98
N LEU A 29 -18.37 -35.14 3.91
CA LEU A 29 -19.19 -34.48 2.89
C LEU A 29 -20.70 -34.57 3.13
N ALA A 30 -21.16 -35.26 4.17
CA ALA A 30 -22.60 -35.40 4.48
C ALA A 30 -23.28 -34.05 4.70
N ASP A 31 -22.68 -33.19 5.53
CA ASP A 31 -23.23 -31.89 5.90
C ASP A 31 -23.28 -30.90 4.71
N PRO A 32 -22.22 -30.70 3.91
CA PRO A 32 -22.32 -29.87 2.69
C PRO A 32 -23.27 -30.47 1.64
N ALA A 33 -23.38 -31.79 1.52
CA ALA A 33 -24.32 -32.40 0.59
C ALA A 33 -25.80 -32.17 1.00
N GLU A 34 -26.11 -32.22 2.31
CA GLU A 34 -27.43 -31.88 2.83
C GLU A 34 -27.76 -30.39 2.58
N GLN A 35 -26.81 -29.47 2.83
CA GLN A 35 -26.96 -28.05 2.55
C GLN A 35 -27.24 -27.78 1.07
N PHE A 36 -26.50 -28.43 0.18
CA PHE A 36 -26.69 -28.29 -1.27
C PHE A 36 -28.06 -28.85 -1.71
N ALA A 37 -28.48 -30.00 -1.18
CA ALA A 37 -29.80 -30.59 -1.45
C ALA A 37 -30.93 -29.65 -0.97
N GLY A 38 -30.79 -29.00 0.18
CA GLY A 38 -31.69 -27.97 0.67
C GLY A 38 -31.85 -26.80 -0.29
N LEU A 39 -30.71 -26.25 -0.76
CA LEU A 39 -30.68 -25.14 -1.71
C LEU A 39 -31.33 -25.51 -3.06
N LEU A 40 -31.08 -26.71 -3.57
CA LEU A 40 -31.74 -27.21 -4.78
C LEU A 40 -33.26 -27.38 -4.58
N SER A 41 -33.71 -27.89 -3.42
CA SER A 41 -35.10 -28.04 -3.09
C SER A 41 -35.85 -26.71 -3.02
N TRP A 42 -35.21 -25.71 -2.37
CA TRP A 42 -35.68 -24.33 -2.34
C TRP A 42 -35.78 -23.72 -3.76
N ALA A 43 -34.75 -23.87 -4.59
CA ALA A 43 -34.74 -23.35 -5.96
C ALA A 43 -35.83 -23.96 -6.84
N ALA A 44 -36.17 -25.25 -6.63
CA ALA A 44 -37.20 -25.96 -7.35
C ALA A 44 -38.64 -25.61 -6.89
N GLY A 45 -38.80 -25.01 -5.71
CA GLY A 45 -40.12 -24.74 -5.12
C GLY A 45 -40.32 -23.29 -4.68
N GLU A 46 -39.78 -22.91 -3.53
CA GLU A 46 -40.06 -21.64 -2.85
C GLU A 46 -39.55 -20.43 -3.62
N ALA A 47 -38.41 -20.56 -4.32
CA ALA A 47 -37.82 -19.49 -5.10
C ALA A 47 -38.79 -18.89 -6.14
N GLY A 48 -39.75 -19.65 -6.64
CA GLY A 48 -40.75 -19.18 -7.60
C GLY A 48 -41.67 -18.06 -7.09
N PHE A 49 -41.78 -17.90 -5.78
CA PHE A 49 -42.61 -16.87 -5.12
C PHE A 49 -41.87 -15.61 -4.74
N LEU A 50 -40.54 -15.55 -4.93
CA LEU A 50 -39.68 -14.47 -4.54
C LEU A 50 -39.32 -13.59 -5.74
N ASP A 51 -39.07 -12.28 -5.47
CA ASP A 51 -38.49 -11.40 -6.47
C ASP A 51 -36.98 -11.70 -6.69
N HIS A 52 -36.33 -11.04 -7.65
CA HIS A 52 -34.93 -11.31 -7.97
C HIS A 52 -33.97 -10.93 -6.85
N GLY A 53 -34.26 -9.85 -6.11
CA GLY A 53 -33.41 -9.40 -4.99
C GLY A 53 -33.46 -10.39 -3.83
N GLU A 54 -34.67 -10.83 -3.46
CA GLU A 54 -34.88 -11.86 -2.43
C GLU A 54 -34.18 -13.19 -2.79
N ARG A 55 -34.19 -13.56 -4.10
CA ARG A 55 -33.46 -14.76 -4.56
C ARG A 55 -31.93 -14.57 -4.43
N GLU A 56 -31.41 -13.41 -4.77
CA GLU A 56 -29.98 -13.10 -4.60
C GLU A 56 -29.54 -13.14 -3.13
N GLU A 57 -30.38 -12.64 -2.21
CA GLU A 57 -30.11 -12.69 -0.78
C GLU A 57 -30.04 -14.13 -0.27
N VAL A 58 -31.05 -14.97 -0.56
CA VAL A 58 -31.05 -16.37 -0.14
C VAL A 58 -29.90 -17.15 -0.74
N ILE A 59 -29.62 -17.00 -2.05
CA ILE A 59 -28.50 -17.68 -2.70
C ILE A 59 -27.16 -17.18 -2.09
N GLY A 60 -27.05 -15.90 -1.77
CA GLY A 60 -25.88 -15.33 -1.13
C GLY A 60 -25.62 -15.89 0.27
N GLU A 61 -26.65 -16.02 1.10
CA GLU A 61 -26.56 -16.54 2.46
C GLU A 61 -26.31 -18.04 2.49
N GLU A 62 -27.18 -18.81 1.84
CA GLU A 62 -27.13 -20.28 1.81
C GLU A 62 -25.91 -20.77 1.01
N GLY A 63 -25.53 -20.04 -0.06
CA GLY A 63 -24.32 -20.31 -0.82
C GLY A 63 -23.06 -20.10 0.02
N ARG A 64 -23.01 -19.06 0.84
CA ARG A 64 -21.90 -18.84 1.78
C ARG A 64 -21.85 -19.93 2.85
N GLU A 65 -22.99 -20.36 3.37
CA GLU A 65 -23.06 -21.46 4.33
C GLU A 65 -22.59 -22.78 3.70
N LEU A 66 -22.97 -23.05 2.45
CA LEU A 66 -22.44 -24.21 1.71
C LEU A 66 -20.91 -24.16 1.57
N GLN A 67 -20.36 -22.99 1.21
CA GLN A 67 -18.92 -22.80 1.12
C GLN A 67 -18.23 -22.98 2.48
N ARG A 68 -18.83 -22.49 3.56
CA ARG A 68 -18.33 -22.67 4.93
C ARG A 68 -18.27 -24.16 5.29
N ARG A 69 -19.36 -24.91 5.05
CA ARG A 69 -19.41 -26.36 5.32
C ARG A 69 -18.44 -27.14 4.47
N LEU A 70 -18.29 -26.78 3.20
CA LEU A 70 -17.28 -27.40 2.33
C LEU A 70 -15.85 -27.17 2.85
N LEU A 71 -15.52 -25.95 3.28
CA LEU A 71 -14.19 -25.67 3.86
C LEU A 71 -13.98 -26.48 5.16
N GLU A 72 -14.97 -26.53 6.04
CA GLU A 72 -14.90 -27.31 7.28
C GLU A 72 -14.74 -28.81 6.99
N ALA A 73 -15.46 -29.33 5.99
CA ALA A 73 -15.35 -30.69 5.54
C ALA A 73 -13.94 -31.07 5.03
N THR A 74 -13.25 -30.14 4.33
CA THR A 74 -11.86 -30.38 3.92
C THR A 74 -10.94 -30.55 5.12
N PHE A 75 -11.07 -29.73 6.15
CA PHE A 75 -10.27 -29.87 7.39
C PHE A 75 -10.66 -31.14 8.16
N ALA A 76 -11.93 -31.52 8.19
CA ALA A 76 -12.37 -32.76 8.83
C ALA A 76 -11.77 -33.99 8.13
N LEU A 77 -11.77 -34.00 6.80
CA LEU A 77 -11.20 -35.07 6.00
C LEU A 77 -9.68 -35.17 6.19
N ASP A 78 -8.97 -34.05 6.15
CA ASP A 78 -7.53 -34.00 6.39
C ASP A 78 -7.19 -34.46 7.80
N SER A 79 -8.01 -34.07 8.80
CA SER A 79 -7.84 -34.50 10.19
C SER A 79 -8.06 -36.01 10.38
N ALA A 80 -9.03 -36.60 9.68
CA ALA A 80 -9.29 -38.05 9.72
C ALA A 80 -8.14 -38.85 9.10
N ARG A 81 -7.45 -38.24 8.12
CA ARG A 81 -6.30 -38.84 7.41
C ARG A 81 -4.94 -38.45 7.99
N GLU A 82 -4.91 -37.65 9.06
CA GLU A 82 -3.66 -37.21 9.68
C GLU A 82 -2.93 -38.40 10.31
N GLU A 83 -1.77 -38.75 9.76
CA GLU A 83 -0.96 -39.82 10.25
C GLU A 83 -0.32 -39.51 11.59
N ARG A 84 -0.49 -40.42 12.55
CA ARG A 84 0.13 -40.33 13.86
C ARG A 84 1.55 -40.84 13.81
N VAL A 85 2.54 -39.98 14.05
CA VAL A 85 3.94 -40.37 14.19
C VAL A 85 4.33 -40.67 15.67
N ALA A 86 5.36 -41.41 15.90
CA ALA A 86 5.78 -41.77 17.25
C ALA A 86 6.25 -40.57 18.07
N GLN A 87 6.90 -39.60 17.43
CA GLN A 87 7.40 -38.39 18.06
C GLN A 87 7.64 -37.29 17.04
N VAL A 88 7.62 -36.04 17.52
CA VAL A 88 8.03 -34.82 16.78
C VAL A 88 9.08 -34.11 17.62
N THR A 89 10.14 -33.60 17.01
CA THR A 89 11.21 -32.89 17.71
C THR A 89 11.11 -31.38 17.43
N SER A 90 11.21 -30.56 18.47
CA SER A 90 11.24 -29.11 18.31
C SER A 90 12.60 -28.61 17.83
N ALA A 91 12.69 -27.37 17.35
CA ALA A 91 13.94 -26.71 16.97
C ALA A 91 14.99 -26.65 18.11
N ALA A 92 14.55 -26.72 19.37
CA ALA A 92 15.41 -26.82 20.53
C ALA A 92 15.91 -28.26 20.81
N GLY A 93 15.59 -29.25 19.96
CA GLY A 93 15.96 -30.66 20.10
C GLY A 93 15.11 -31.39 21.16
N ILE A 94 13.98 -30.82 21.60
CA ILE A 94 13.11 -31.46 22.60
C ILE A 94 12.09 -32.36 21.89
N ARG A 95 12.02 -33.62 22.34
CA ARG A 95 11.11 -34.62 21.78
C ARG A 95 9.70 -34.49 22.39
N HIS A 96 8.71 -34.47 21.54
CA HIS A 96 7.29 -34.50 21.88
C HIS A 96 6.73 -35.86 21.50
N GLY A 97 6.71 -36.80 22.47
CA GLY A 97 6.34 -38.19 22.23
C GLY A 97 4.88 -38.55 22.58
N THR A 98 4.10 -37.62 23.13
CA THR A 98 2.71 -37.87 23.46
C THR A 98 1.82 -37.23 22.39
N ALA A 99 1.22 -38.03 21.52
CA ALA A 99 0.28 -37.58 20.50
C ALA A 99 -1.15 -37.69 20.99
N GLU A 100 -1.90 -36.60 20.92
CA GLU A 100 -3.31 -36.50 21.32
C GLU A 100 -4.14 -35.97 20.15
N ALA A 101 -5.06 -36.77 19.63
CA ALA A 101 -5.95 -36.38 18.54
C ALA A 101 -7.10 -35.50 19.02
N GLY A 102 -7.78 -34.84 18.08
CA GLY A 102 -9.01 -34.08 18.37
C GLY A 102 -8.79 -32.70 19.00
N HIS A 103 -7.55 -32.15 18.94
CA HIS A 103 -7.29 -30.79 19.38
C HIS A 103 -7.94 -29.78 18.44
N GLY A 104 -9.16 -29.33 18.81
CA GLY A 104 -9.95 -28.38 18.04
C GLY A 104 -9.57 -26.93 18.28
N ARG A 105 -9.71 -26.09 17.24
CA ARG A 105 -9.73 -24.62 17.33
C ARG A 105 -10.70 -24.02 16.32
N GLY A 106 -11.19 -22.84 16.62
CA GLY A 106 -11.95 -22.02 15.65
C GLY A 106 -11.01 -21.31 14.69
N LEU A 107 -11.45 -21.16 13.43
CA LEU A 107 -10.83 -20.36 12.41
C LEU A 107 -11.91 -19.49 11.73
N ALA A 108 -11.73 -18.19 11.76
CA ALA A 108 -12.58 -17.23 11.06
C ALA A 108 -12.16 -17.18 9.59
N SER A 109 -12.94 -17.78 8.71
CA SER A 109 -12.71 -17.77 7.27
C SER A 109 -13.53 -16.69 6.56
N VAL A 110 -13.25 -16.45 5.28
CA VAL A 110 -14.04 -15.54 4.43
C VAL A 110 -15.50 -16.03 4.21
N PHE A 111 -15.78 -17.28 4.54
CA PHE A 111 -17.11 -17.88 4.46
C PHE A 111 -17.84 -17.95 5.80
N GLY A 112 -17.16 -17.58 6.89
CA GLY A 112 -17.66 -17.67 8.25
C GLY A 112 -16.73 -18.48 9.17
N PRO A 113 -17.13 -18.71 10.43
CA PRO A 113 -16.35 -19.49 11.38
C PRO A 113 -16.39 -20.98 11.04
N VAL A 114 -15.20 -21.61 10.98
CA VAL A 114 -15.04 -23.06 10.80
C VAL A 114 -14.24 -23.65 11.95
N ARG A 115 -14.44 -24.95 12.19
CA ARG A 115 -13.71 -25.70 13.19
C ARG A 115 -12.60 -26.51 12.54
N VAL A 116 -11.39 -26.46 13.11
CA VAL A 116 -10.25 -27.23 12.64
C VAL A 116 -9.82 -28.16 13.76
N SER A 117 -9.65 -29.45 13.48
CA SER A 117 -9.17 -30.45 14.42
C SER A 117 -7.84 -31.03 13.91
N ARG A 118 -6.92 -31.34 14.82
CA ARG A 118 -5.58 -31.86 14.50
C ARG A 118 -4.95 -32.60 15.67
N ILE A 119 -3.85 -33.31 15.40
CA ILE A 119 -3.06 -33.99 16.42
C ILE A 119 -2.13 -33.01 17.10
N ALA A 120 -2.15 -32.98 18.44
CA ALA A 120 -1.19 -32.26 19.27
C ALA A 120 -0.08 -33.21 19.73
N TYR A 121 1.17 -32.82 19.54
CA TYR A 121 2.33 -33.49 20.09
C TYR A 121 2.80 -32.74 21.33
N ARG A 122 2.79 -33.42 22.49
CA ARG A 122 2.95 -32.78 23.80
C ARG A 122 4.28 -33.12 24.44
N ASN A 123 4.86 -32.12 25.12
CA ASN A 123 5.95 -32.25 26.06
C ASN A 123 5.66 -31.33 27.27
N ARG A 124 6.09 -31.74 28.49
CA ARG A 124 5.86 -30.95 29.72
C ARG A 124 6.70 -29.66 29.79
N ARG A 125 7.74 -29.55 28.97
CA ARG A 125 8.71 -28.44 29.01
C ARG A 125 8.46 -27.37 27.94
N GLU A 126 7.66 -27.67 26.94
CA GLU A 126 7.40 -26.78 25.81
C GLU A 126 5.92 -26.76 25.43
N ALA A 127 5.54 -25.74 24.66
CA ALA A 127 4.22 -25.68 24.05
C ALA A 127 4.02 -26.82 23.06
N ASN A 128 2.77 -27.27 22.90
CA ASN A 128 2.43 -28.31 21.95
C ASN A 128 2.85 -27.97 20.53
N LEU A 129 3.28 -28.97 19.80
CA LEU A 129 3.52 -28.90 18.36
C LEU A 129 2.32 -29.46 17.61
N TYR A 130 1.97 -28.83 16.49
CA TYR A 130 0.86 -29.20 15.63
C TYR A 130 1.35 -29.26 14.18
N PRO A 131 1.83 -30.40 13.68
CA PRO A 131 2.34 -30.50 12.31
C PRO A 131 1.32 -30.11 11.24
N ALA A 132 0.03 -30.39 11.46
CA ALA A 132 -1.04 -29.96 10.57
C ALA A 132 -1.14 -28.43 10.44
N ASP A 133 -0.88 -27.65 11.52
CA ASP A 133 -0.85 -26.19 11.45
C ASP A 133 0.21 -25.68 10.47
N ALA A 134 1.36 -26.36 10.36
CA ALA A 134 2.41 -26.02 9.40
C ALA A 134 2.02 -26.38 7.95
N ARG A 135 1.39 -27.53 7.73
CA ARG A 135 0.88 -27.95 6.41
C ARG A 135 -0.22 -27.02 5.89
N TRP A 136 -1.16 -26.66 6.74
CA TRP A 136 -2.27 -25.77 6.39
C TRP A 136 -1.91 -24.28 6.49
N ILE A 137 -0.74 -23.94 7.01
CA ILE A 137 -0.29 -22.56 7.28
C ILE A 137 -1.34 -21.82 8.10
N LEU A 138 -1.82 -22.46 9.18
CA LEU A 138 -2.83 -21.89 10.04
C LEU A 138 -2.25 -20.73 10.88
N PRO A 139 -2.80 -19.51 10.79
CA PRO A 139 -2.34 -18.41 11.62
C PRO A 139 -2.48 -18.71 13.12
N GLY A 140 -1.58 -18.15 13.93
CA GLY A 140 -1.63 -18.31 15.39
C GLY A 140 -2.88 -17.71 16.03
N ASP A 141 -3.40 -16.63 15.46
CA ASP A 141 -4.70 -16.03 15.77
C ASP A 141 -5.85 -16.74 15.01
N PRO A 142 -7.10 -16.41 15.26
CA PRO A 142 -8.24 -17.08 14.62
C PRO A 142 -8.51 -16.67 13.17
N TYR A 143 -7.78 -15.74 12.56
CA TYR A 143 -8.10 -15.21 11.23
C TYR A 143 -7.36 -15.95 10.11
N SER A 144 -8.08 -16.56 9.18
CA SER A 144 -7.53 -17.28 8.04
C SER A 144 -6.71 -16.38 7.11
N LEU A 145 -5.89 -16.97 6.23
CA LEU A 145 -5.15 -16.21 5.21
C LEU A 145 -6.08 -15.43 4.26
N GLY A 146 -7.24 -16.00 3.94
CA GLY A 146 -8.27 -15.29 3.16
C GLY A 146 -8.84 -14.08 3.89
N MET A 147 -9.13 -14.22 5.20
CA MET A 147 -9.56 -13.10 6.05
C MET A 147 -8.49 -12.01 6.15
N ARG A 148 -7.22 -12.39 6.23
CA ARG A 148 -6.08 -11.46 6.24
C ARG A 148 -6.01 -10.66 4.94
N ALA A 149 -6.13 -11.32 3.79
CA ALA A 149 -6.13 -10.63 2.48
C ALA A 149 -7.32 -9.66 2.35
N LEU A 150 -8.51 -10.06 2.80
CA LEU A 150 -9.69 -9.20 2.85
C LEU A 150 -9.47 -8.00 3.79
N ALA A 151 -8.90 -8.24 4.97
CA ALA A 151 -8.61 -7.20 5.95
C ALA A 151 -7.61 -6.17 5.42
N VAL A 152 -6.52 -6.58 4.74
CA VAL A 152 -5.55 -5.64 4.13
C VAL A 152 -6.27 -4.65 3.23
N PHE A 153 -7.10 -5.14 2.31
CA PHE A 153 -7.80 -4.30 1.36
C PHE A 153 -8.67 -3.23 2.05
N HIS A 154 -9.50 -3.66 3.02
CA HIS A 154 -10.41 -2.74 3.71
C HIS A 154 -9.72 -1.83 4.74
N LEU A 155 -8.67 -2.29 5.41
CA LEU A 155 -7.86 -1.47 6.32
C LEU A 155 -7.04 -0.42 5.58
N ALA A 156 -6.57 -0.77 4.38
CA ALA A 156 -5.91 0.18 3.49
C ALA A 156 -6.89 1.23 2.95
N ALA A 157 -8.10 0.85 2.57
CA ALA A 157 -9.08 1.75 1.95
C ALA A 157 -9.77 2.70 2.94
N GLY A 158 -10.20 2.19 4.12
CA GLY A 158 -11.07 2.92 5.03
C GLY A 158 -10.68 2.88 6.50
N GLY A 159 -11.53 3.49 7.35
CA GLY A 159 -11.36 3.44 8.81
C GLY A 159 -11.60 2.05 9.40
N TYR A 160 -11.04 1.77 10.58
CA TYR A 160 -11.24 0.48 11.27
C TYR A 160 -12.72 0.13 11.51
N GLY A 161 -13.58 1.14 11.74
CA GLY A 161 -15.03 0.93 11.89
C GLY A 161 -15.66 0.43 10.60
N GLN A 162 -15.38 1.11 9.50
CA GLN A 162 -15.86 0.74 8.18
C GLN A 162 -15.33 -0.63 7.72
N ALA A 163 -14.03 -0.88 7.92
CA ALA A 163 -13.43 -2.18 7.63
C ALA A 163 -14.12 -3.32 8.40
N ARG A 164 -14.42 -3.11 9.70
CA ARG A 164 -15.17 -4.06 10.51
C ARG A 164 -16.56 -4.34 9.93
N GLU A 165 -17.32 -3.31 9.62
CA GLU A 165 -18.68 -3.43 9.09
C GLU A 165 -18.71 -4.22 7.76
N VAL A 166 -17.78 -3.91 6.86
CA VAL A 166 -17.70 -4.62 5.57
C VAL A 166 -17.26 -6.08 5.74
N ILE A 167 -16.28 -6.35 6.60
CA ILE A 167 -15.83 -7.71 6.91
C ILE A 167 -16.99 -8.50 7.51
N GLU A 168 -17.68 -7.94 8.50
CA GLU A 168 -18.81 -8.59 9.17
C GLU A 168 -19.97 -8.88 8.19
N ALA A 169 -20.36 -7.90 7.39
CA ALA A 169 -21.40 -8.07 6.37
C ALA A 169 -21.07 -9.16 5.34
N ARG A 170 -19.78 -9.23 4.93
CA ARG A 170 -19.34 -10.18 3.91
C ARG A 170 -19.11 -11.59 4.43
N THR A 171 -18.66 -11.75 5.66
CA THR A 171 -18.18 -13.03 6.20
C THR A 171 -18.98 -13.56 7.38
N GLY A 172 -19.83 -12.73 7.98
CA GLY A 172 -20.49 -13.03 9.24
C GLY A 172 -19.56 -13.05 10.47
N VAL A 173 -18.29 -12.64 10.29
CA VAL A 173 -17.28 -12.64 11.36
C VAL A 173 -17.09 -11.23 11.89
N THR A 174 -17.30 -11.04 13.20
CA THR A 174 -17.03 -9.77 13.88
C THR A 174 -15.58 -9.71 14.36
N ALA A 175 -14.82 -8.72 13.90
CA ALA A 175 -13.48 -8.43 14.38
C ALA A 175 -13.45 -7.08 15.10
N GLY A 176 -13.00 -7.04 16.35
CA GLY A 176 -12.85 -5.81 17.12
C GLY A 176 -11.75 -4.89 16.55
N ARG A 177 -11.85 -3.58 16.83
CA ARG A 177 -10.85 -2.59 16.34
C ARG A 177 -9.42 -2.93 16.78
N ALA A 178 -9.23 -3.40 18.02
CA ALA A 178 -7.91 -3.80 18.51
C ALA A 178 -7.36 -5.03 17.78
N GLN A 179 -8.24 -5.99 17.46
CA GLN A 179 -7.87 -7.18 16.68
C GLN A 179 -7.49 -6.81 15.25
N LEU A 180 -8.25 -5.92 14.60
CA LEU A 180 -7.91 -5.40 13.27
C LEU A 180 -6.61 -4.61 13.26
N ALA A 181 -6.30 -3.86 14.34
CA ALA A 181 -5.02 -3.17 14.47
C ALA A 181 -3.85 -4.17 14.63
N GLY A 182 -4.01 -5.20 15.47
CA GLY A 182 -3.02 -6.27 15.59
C GLY A 182 -2.82 -7.03 14.27
N LEU A 183 -3.90 -7.29 13.55
CA LEU A 183 -3.84 -7.91 12.23
C LEU A 183 -3.12 -7.02 11.20
N ALA A 184 -3.33 -5.70 11.23
CA ALA A 184 -2.60 -4.76 10.38
C ALA A 184 -1.09 -4.77 10.67
N ALA A 185 -0.70 -4.78 11.95
CA ALA A 185 0.71 -4.85 12.36
C ALA A 185 1.38 -6.15 11.88
N ASP A 186 0.72 -7.30 12.08
CA ASP A 186 1.24 -8.58 11.63
C ASP A 186 1.37 -8.66 10.09
N LEU A 187 0.38 -8.14 9.37
CA LEU A 187 0.39 -8.08 7.92
C LEU A 187 1.39 -7.06 7.35
N ALA A 188 1.76 -6.02 8.08
CA ALA A 188 2.75 -5.04 7.65
C ALA A 188 4.20 -5.48 7.92
N ALA A 189 4.41 -6.50 8.75
CA ALA A 189 5.72 -6.88 9.29
C ALA A 189 6.77 -7.17 8.20
N TRP A 190 6.39 -7.81 7.11
CA TRP A 190 7.32 -8.24 6.05
C TRP A 190 7.24 -7.43 4.75
N THR A 191 6.58 -6.28 4.76
CA THR A 191 6.48 -5.43 3.54
C THR A 191 7.84 -4.93 3.07
N GLY A 192 8.75 -4.57 4.01
CA GLY A 192 10.11 -4.17 3.68
C GLY A 192 10.92 -5.31 3.03
N ASP A 193 10.85 -6.50 3.61
CA ASP A 193 11.53 -7.70 3.09
C ASP A 193 11.00 -8.10 1.71
N PHE A 194 9.68 -7.98 1.50
CA PHE A 194 9.05 -8.21 0.21
C PHE A 194 9.62 -7.30 -0.87
N TYR A 195 9.65 -6.00 -0.63
CA TYR A 195 10.22 -5.06 -1.60
C TYR A 195 11.73 -5.23 -1.77
N GLY A 196 12.45 -5.55 -0.68
CA GLY A 196 13.87 -5.87 -0.75
C GLY A 196 14.18 -7.14 -1.56
N ALA A 197 13.36 -8.17 -1.46
CA ALA A 197 13.48 -9.40 -2.24
C ALA A 197 13.14 -9.14 -3.73
N ARG A 198 12.07 -8.38 -4.00
CA ARG A 198 11.65 -8.00 -5.35
C ARG A 198 12.69 -7.15 -6.10
N ALA A 199 13.57 -6.44 -5.38
CA ALA A 199 14.65 -5.67 -5.97
C ALA A 199 15.66 -6.51 -6.80
N ARG A 200 15.61 -7.85 -6.69
CA ARG A 200 16.51 -8.75 -7.41
C ARG A 200 15.95 -9.23 -8.76
N ASP A 201 14.66 -9.16 -8.95
CA ASP A 201 13.98 -9.57 -10.19
C ASP A 201 13.71 -8.33 -11.05
N ALA A 202 14.74 -7.87 -11.77
CA ALA A 202 14.61 -6.69 -12.63
C ALA A 202 13.74 -7.01 -13.84
N ASP A 203 12.71 -6.19 -14.04
CA ASP A 203 12.01 -6.15 -15.33
C ASP A 203 12.88 -5.43 -16.35
N THR A 204 13.42 -6.20 -17.30
CA THR A 204 14.40 -5.72 -18.29
C THR A 204 13.75 -5.27 -19.61
N ASP A 205 12.42 -5.33 -19.72
CA ASP A 205 11.71 -5.10 -20.99
C ASP A 205 11.41 -3.60 -21.27
N LEU A 206 11.82 -2.68 -20.37
CA LEU A 206 11.60 -1.25 -20.56
C LEU A 206 12.66 -0.65 -21.51
N PRO A 207 12.27 0.27 -22.42
CA PRO A 207 13.21 0.91 -23.33
C PRO A 207 14.29 1.70 -22.57
N ASP A 208 15.54 1.55 -22.97
CA ASP A 208 16.69 2.32 -22.40
C ASP A 208 16.51 3.83 -22.52
N SER A 209 15.69 4.28 -23.47
CA SER A 209 15.38 5.71 -23.68
C SER A 209 14.47 6.32 -22.61
N ASP A 210 13.76 5.50 -21.81
CA ASP A 210 12.86 6.00 -20.79
C ASP A 210 13.64 6.60 -19.60
N VAL A 211 13.07 7.66 -19.05
CA VAL A 211 13.61 8.34 -17.87
C VAL A 211 12.97 7.77 -16.62
N ILE A 212 13.77 7.41 -15.62
CA ILE A 212 13.29 7.09 -14.29
C ILE A 212 13.15 8.39 -13.51
N MET A 213 11.93 8.76 -13.21
CA MET A 213 11.62 9.91 -12.37
C MET A 213 11.37 9.46 -10.95
N MET A 214 12.12 10.03 -10.01
CA MET A 214 11.93 9.89 -8.57
C MET A 214 11.36 11.20 -8.03
N GLN A 215 10.45 11.09 -7.07
CA GLN A 215 9.84 12.25 -6.42
C GLN A 215 9.75 11.99 -4.92
N ALA A 216 9.83 13.06 -4.12
CA ALA A 216 9.65 13.00 -2.67
C ALA A 216 8.83 14.20 -2.18
N ASP A 217 8.00 13.95 -1.19
CA ASP A 217 7.20 14.96 -0.49
C ASP A 217 6.97 14.53 0.95
N GLY A 218 6.46 15.42 1.80
CA GLY A 218 6.13 15.14 3.19
C GLY A 218 4.72 15.61 3.54
N LYS A 219 3.96 14.77 4.24
CA LYS A 219 2.61 15.08 4.68
C LYS A 219 2.40 14.82 6.17
N GLY A 220 1.80 15.77 6.87
CA GLY A 220 1.58 15.66 8.32
C GLY A 220 0.41 14.76 8.67
N ILE A 221 0.64 13.72 9.49
CA ILE A 221 -0.37 12.83 10.08
C ILE A 221 -0.65 13.25 11.52
N ALA A 222 -1.93 13.39 11.88
CA ALA A 222 -2.34 13.79 13.22
C ALA A 222 -2.10 12.67 14.24
N MET A 223 -1.29 12.93 15.26
CA MET A 223 -0.92 11.97 16.31
C MET A 223 -1.85 12.03 17.52
N ARG A 224 -1.94 10.91 18.24
CA ARG A 224 -2.56 10.86 19.56
C ARG A 224 -1.80 11.76 20.54
N PRO A 225 -2.45 12.28 21.61
CA PRO A 225 -1.81 13.21 22.55
C PRO A 225 -0.48 12.71 23.11
N GLU A 226 -0.40 11.43 23.47
CA GLU A 226 0.79 10.79 24.05
C GLU A 226 1.97 10.66 23.08
N HIS A 227 1.74 10.80 21.78
CA HIS A 227 2.76 10.69 20.73
C HIS A 227 3.08 12.03 20.06
N ARG A 228 2.62 13.13 20.62
CA ARG A 228 2.91 14.48 20.12
C ARG A 228 4.28 14.92 20.58
N THR A 229 5.26 14.85 19.72
CA THR A 229 6.61 15.36 19.98
C THR A 229 6.70 16.78 19.47
N GLY A 230 6.34 17.76 20.32
CA GLY A 230 6.13 19.08 19.82
C GLY A 230 7.33 19.98 19.78
N LYS A 231 7.75 20.37 18.59
CA LYS A 231 8.16 21.74 18.31
C LYS A 231 7.09 22.31 17.36
N GLY A 232 5.90 22.64 17.90
CA GLY A 232 5.04 23.60 17.24
C GLY A 232 5.71 24.98 17.27
N GLU A 233 5.31 25.88 16.41
CA GLU A 233 5.76 27.29 16.43
C GLU A 233 5.45 27.95 17.80
N ASP A 234 4.54 27.37 18.57
CA ASP A 234 4.17 27.75 19.94
C ASP A 234 4.51 26.62 20.92
N PRO A 235 5.46 26.82 21.87
CA PRO A 235 5.81 25.84 22.91
C PRO A 235 4.62 25.41 23.79
N ALA A 236 3.58 26.23 23.90
CA ALA A 236 2.36 25.90 24.63
C ALA A 236 1.42 24.96 23.87
N HIS A 237 1.60 24.84 22.55
CA HIS A 237 0.80 24.00 21.67
C HIS A 237 1.70 23.07 20.86
N PRO A 238 2.14 21.94 21.43
CA PRO A 238 2.99 20.97 20.74
C PRO A 238 2.34 20.51 19.43
N GLY A 239 3.16 20.37 18.41
CA GLY A 239 2.73 20.01 17.04
C GLY A 239 1.84 18.77 17.07
N ILE A 240 0.63 18.91 16.54
CA ILE A 240 -0.39 17.85 16.50
C ILE A 240 -0.01 16.77 15.48
N LYS A 241 0.79 17.15 14.46
CA LYS A 241 1.12 16.28 13.33
C LYS A 241 2.59 15.86 13.35
N LYS A 242 2.83 14.58 13.01
CA LYS A 242 4.14 14.07 12.66
C LYS A 242 4.23 13.94 11.14
N MET A 243 5.35 14.36 10.55
CA MET A 243 5.55 14.25 9.10
C MET A 243 5.72 12.79 8.72
N ALA A 244 4.97 12.37 7.72
CA ALA A 244 5.21 11.15 6.97
C ALA A 244 5.90 11.55 5.67
N GLU A 245 7.04 10.94 5.40
CA GLU A 245 7.74 11.08 4.13
C GLU A 245 7.18 10.09 3.12
N ILE A 246 7.00 10.54 1.89
CA ILE A 246 6.52 9.71 0.79
C ILE A 246 7.44 9.87 -0.41
N VAL A 247 7.73 8.77 -1.09
CA VAL A 247 8.46 8.76 -2.34
C VAL A 247 7.65 8.08 -3.42
N ALA A 248 7.84 8.52 -4.65
CA ALA A 248 7.24 7.90 -5.82
C ALA A 248 8.29 7.74 -6.91
N VAL A 249 8.25 6.62 -7.62
CA VAL A 249 9.12 6.30 -8.73
C VAL A 249 8.25 5.86 -9.91
N ALA A 250 8.57 6.38 -11.10
CA ALA A 250 7.87 5.98 -12.33
C ALA A 250 8.77 6.12 -13.55
N ASP A 251 8.40 5.41 -14.58
CA ASP A 251 9.03 5.49 -15.89
C ASP A 251 8.31 6.53 -16.76
N PHE A 252 9.07 7.31 -17.52
CA PHE A 252 8.54 8.34 -18.41
C PHE A 252 9.20 8.23 -19.78
N THR A 253 8.38 8.16 -20.82
CA THR A 253 8.85 8.40 -22.18
C THR A 253 9.06 9.90 -22.36
N PRO A 254 10.28 10.35 -22.72
CA PRO A 254 10.55 11.77 -22.92
C PRO A 254 9.62 12.41 -23.94
N ALA A 255 9.13 13.63 -23.62
CA ALA A 255 8.31 14.45 -24.51
C ALA A 255 8.89 15.88 -24.54
N VAL A 256 9.60 16.20 -25.60
CA VAL A 256 10.22 17.52 -25.80
C VAL A 256 9.14 18.59 -25.91
N ARG A 257 9.33 19.72 -25.20
CA ARG A 257 8.38 20.83 -25.16
C ARG A 257 9.11 22.16 -25.05
N GLU A 258 8.51 23.20 -25.59
CA GLU A 258 8.98 24.55 -25.42
C GLU A 258 8.38 25.18 -24.14
N PRO A 259 9.03 26.19 -23.52
CA PRO A 259 8.47 26.95 -22.41
C PRO A 259 7.07 27.49 -22.67
N GLU A 260 6.79 27.90 -23.90
CA GLU A 260 5.52 28.42 -24.37
C GLU A 260 4.40 27.38 -24.33
N ASP A 261 4.71 26.10 -24.49
CA ASP A 261 3.73 25.01 -24.40
C ASP A 261 3.22 24.84 -22.95
N ILE A 262 4.08 25.08 -21.98
CA ILE A 262 3.75 25.02 -20.55
C ILE A 262 2.89 26.23 -20.13
N ALA A 263 3.27 27.42 -20.59
CA ALA A 263 2.58 28.68 -20.28
C ALA A 263 1.29 28.88 -21.11
N ALA A 264 1.03 28.05 -22.09
CA ALA A 264 -0.07 28.19 -23.03
C ALA A 264 -1.46 27.92 -22.43
N PRO A 265 -2.53 28.42 -23.09
CA PRO A 265 -3.90 28.02 -22.76
C PRO A 265 -4.12 26.49 -22.88
N PRO A 266 -5.17 25.94 -22.22
CA PRO A 266 -5.40 24.49 -22.18
C PRO A 266 -5.42 23.78 -23.55
N ALA A 267 -5.98 24.41 -24.57
CA ALA A 267 -6.06 23.83 -25.93
C ALA A 267 -4.67 23.55 -26.53
N ARG A 268 -3.72 24.49 -26.38
CA ARG A 268 -2.35 24.30 -26.86
C ARG A 268 -1.59 23.27 -26.02
N ARG A 269 -1.83 23.25 -24.71
CA ARG A 269 -1.24 22.23 -23.82
C ARG A 269 -1.71 20.81 -24.16
N GLN A 270 -2.95 20.66 -24.65
CA GLN A 270 -3.46 19.37 -25.14
C GLN A 270 -2.79 18.93 -26.46
N ALA A 271 -2.42 19.88 -27.32
CA ALA A 271 -1.70 19.58 -28.56
C ALA A 271 -0.23 19.13 -28.31
N HIS A 272 0.37 19.60 -27.20
CA HIS A 272 1.72 19.26 -26.79
C HIS A 272 1.71 18.64 -25.37
N PRO A 273 1.25 17.38 -25.23
CA PRO A 273 1.11 16.75 -23.92
C PRO A 273 2.47 16.53 -23.28
N GLY A 274 2.52 16.64 -21.96
CA GLY A 274 3.70 16.30 -21.19
C GLY A 274 3.97 14.79 -21.15
N PRO A 275 5.17 14.38 -20.71
CA PRO A 275 5.50 12.97 -20.57
C PRO A 275 4.56 12.30 -19.57
N ALA A 276 4.01 11.14 -19.94
CA ALA A 276 3.10 10.36 -19.12
C ALA A 276 3.87 9.39 -18.21
N ALA A 277 3.47 9.29 -16.95
CA ALA A 277 4.03 8.34 -16.00
C ALA A 277 3.46 6.93 -16.25
N ARG A 278 4.36 5.94 -16.28
CA ARG A 278 4.06 4.51 -16.35
C ARG A 278 4.65 3.80 -15.14
N ASP A 279 4.12 2.63 -14.82
CA ASP A 279 4.62 1.75 -13.76
C ASP A 279 4.93 2.51 -12.46
N LYS A 280 3.94 3.26 -12.01
CA LYS A 280 4.04 4.07 -10.80
C LYS A 280 4.18 3.18 -9.57
N TRP A 281 5.18 3.47 -8.77
CA TRP A 281 5.41 2.84 -7.49
C TRP A 281 5.55 3.90 -6.40
N VAL A 282 5.03 3.62 -5.22
CA VAL A 282 5.06 4.54 -4.08
C VAL A 282 5.48 3.81 -2.80
N SER A 283 6.13 4.54 -1.92
CA SER A 283 6.39 4.10 -0.55
C SER A 283 6.27 5.29 0.40
N ALA A 284 5.77 5.05 1.61
CA ALA A 284 5.60 6.10 2.60
C ALA A 284 5.92 5.57 4.00
N SER A 285 6.50 6.42 4.85
CA SER A 285 6.80 6.11 6.24
C SER A 285 6.63 7.33 7.14
N VAL A 286 6.08 7.12 8.33
CA VAL A 286 6.01 8.13 9.38
C VAL A 286 7.07 7.92 10.46
N THR A 287 7.76 6.79 10.44
CA THR A 287 8.85 6.43 11.37
C THR A 287 10.23 6.49 10.73
N GLY A 288 10.32 6.29 9.43
CA GLY A 288 11.56 6.42 8.65
C GLY A 288 12.02 7.87 8.50
N SER A 289 13.33 8.06 8.34
CA SER A 289 13.92 9.37 8.05
C SER A 289 13.78 9.76 6.57
N ILE A 290 13.97 11.05 6.26
CA ILE A 290 14.06 11.54 4.88
C ILE A 290 15.13 10.76 4.11
N GLU A 291 16.29 10.50 4.75
CA GLU A 291 17.40 9.78 4.12
C GLU A 291 16.98 8.35 3.75
N ASP A 292 16.32 7.63 4.65
CA ASP A 292 15.84 6.27 4.40
C ASP A 292 14.85 6.24 3.23
N MET A 293 13.90 7.19 3.20
CA MET A 293 12.89 7.23 2.14
C MET A 293 13.49 7.60 0.77
N ILE A 294 14.43 8.53 0.74
CA ILE A 294 15.20 8.82 -0.48
C ILE A 294 15.99 7.58 -0.91
N GLY A 295 16.60 6.86 0.04
CA GLY A 295 17.28 5.58 -0.22
C GLY A 295 16.35 4.56 -0.89
N THR A 296 15.13 4.42 -0.37
CA THR A 296 14.10 3.54 -0.91
C THR A 296 13.73 3.89 -2.37
N ALA A 297 13.65 5.18 -2.72
CA ALA A 297 13.43 5.60 -4.11
C ALA A 297 14.58 5.21 -5.03
N PHE A 298 15.83 5.32 -4.55
CA PHE A 298 17.00 4.88 -5.30
C PHE A 298 17.06 3.36 -5.46
N ASP A 299 16.67 2.60 -4.44
CA ASP A 299 16.65 1.14 -4.49
C ASP A 299 15.60 0.65 -5.51
N GLU A 300 14.43 1.30 -5.57
CA GLU A 300 13.43 1.03 -6.61
C GLU A 300 13.96 1.42 -8.02
N ALA A 301 14.67 2.54 -8.15
CA ALA A 301 15.30 2.91 -9.40
C ALA A 301 16.41 1.92 -9.83
N ASP A 302 17.19 1.40 -8.87
CA ASP A 302 18.21 0.37 -9.12
C ASP A 302 17.56 -0.96 -9.53
N ARG A 303 16.40 -1.30 -8.97
CA ARG A 303 15.62 -2.47 -9.37
C ARG A 303 15.16 -2.38 -10.83
N ARG A 304 14.67 -1.21 -11.26
CA ARG A 304 14.20 -0.96 -12.64
C ARG A 304 15.33 -0.88 -13.65
N ASP A 305 16.51 -0.52 -13.22
CA ASP A 305 17.68 -0.30 -14.09
C ASP A 305 18.96 -0.74 -13.36
N PRO A 306 19.15 -2.07 -13.19
CA PRO A 306 20.28 -2.63 -12.46
C PRO A 306 21.62 -2.33 -13.14
N GLN A 307 21.63 -2.11 -14.44
CA GLN A 307 22.82 -1.74 -15.20
C GLN A 307 23.11 -0.23 -15.17
N ARG A 308 22.15 0.57 -14.65
CA ARG A 308 22.26 2.02 -14.50
C ARG A 308 22.56 2.76 -15.81
N VAL A 309 21.95 2.31 -16.88
CA VAL A 309 22.11 2.90 -18.23
C VAL A 309 21.08 4.00 -18.50
N ARG A 310 19.96 4.00 -17.78
CA ARG A 310 18.86 4.93 -17.98
C ARG A 310 19.12 6.26 -17.26
N GLN A 311 18.59 7.35 -17.82
CA GLN A 311 18.61 8.66 -17.18
C GLN A 311 17.69 8.65 -15.93
N ARG A 312 18.23 9.12 -14.79
CA ARG A 312 17.46 9.30 -13.54
C ARG A 312 17.36 10.78 -13.24
N VAL A 313 16.18 11.21 -12.81
CA VAL A 313 15.90 12.59 -12.42
C VAL A 313 15.11 12.60 -11.12
N PHE A 314 15.41 13.53 -10.22
CA PHE A 314 14.69 13.67 -8.96
C PHE A 314 13.94 15.00 -8.92
N LEU A 315 12.64 14.98 -8.61
CA LEU A 315 11.80 16.16 -8.44
C LEU A 315 11.41 16.35 -6.98
N VAL A 316 11.60 17.57 -6.44
CA VAL A 316 11.30 17.94 -5.04
C VAL A 316 10.70 19.35 -4.95
N ASP A 317 10.11 19.67 -3.81
CA ASP A 317 9.55 21.01 -3.52
C ASP A 317 10.60 22.08 -3.13
N GLY A 318 11.86 21.67 -2.93
CA GLY A 318 12.96 22.53 -2.48
C GLY A 318 13.36 22.31 -1.02
N ASN A 319 12.93 21.23 -0.41
CA ASN A 319 13.37 20.82 0.92
C ASN A 319 14.88 20.50 0.88
N LYS A 320 15.69 21.26 1.64
CA LYS A 320 17.14 21.12 1.66
C LYS A 320 17.61 19.76 2.19
N GLN A 321 16.89 19.17 3.14
CA GLN A 321 17.22 17.86 3.69
C GLN A 321 17.05 16.78 2.62
N GLN A 322 15.97 16.83 1.84
CA GLN A 322 15.75 15.93 0.71
C GLN A 322 16.86 16.08 -0.33
N ILE A 323 17.21 17.31 -0.73
CA ILE A 323 18.27 17.58 -1.71
C ILE A 323 19.63 17.04 -1.23
N THR A 324 19.94 17.20 0.06
CA THR A 324 21.18 16.67 0.67
C THR A 324 21.18 15.14 0.64
N ALA A 325 20.08 14.49 1.03
CA ALA A 325 19.93 13.04 1.00
C ALA A 325 20.06 12.49 -0.44
N ILE A 326 19.42 13.14 -1.43
CA ILE A 326 19.52 12.77 -2.85
C ILE A 326 20.99 12.81 -3.31
N SER A 327 21.70 13.90 -2.98
CA SER A 327 23.13 14.05 -3.34
C SER A 327 23.98 12.97 -2.68
N GLY A 328 23.70 12.63 -1.42
CA GLY A 328 24.38 11.56 -0.67
C GLY A 328 24.17 10.19 -1.31
N HIS A 329 22.91 9.82 -1.59
CA HIS A 329 22.58 8.53 -2.21
C HIS A 329 23.10 8.40 -3.65
N ALA A 330 23.04 9.47 -4.44
CA ALA A 330 23.64 9.51 -5.78
C ALA A 330 25.15 9.31 -5.70
N GLY A 331 25.84 10.01 -4.77
CA GLY A 331 27.29 9.88 -4.57
C GLY A 331 27.71 8.47 -4.15
N LYS A 332 27.02 7.86 -3.18
CA LYS A 332 27.25 6.46 -2.74
C LYS A 332 27.14 5.44 -3.89
N ARG A 333 26.33 5.73 -4.91
CA ARG A 333 26.10 4.88 -6.10
C ARG A 333 26.94 5.27 -7.33
N GLY A 334 27.75 6.33 -7.23
CA GLY A 334 28.55 6.84 -8.35
C GLY A 334 27.70 7.46 -9.47
N LEU A 335 26.49 7.92 -9.15
CA LEU A 335 25.52 8.43 -10.12
C LEU A 335 25.52 9.97 -10.17
N LYS A 336 25.20 10.52 -11.35
CA LYS A 336 24.82 11.92 -11.54
C LYS A 336 23.33 12.01 -11.74
N VAL A 337 22.60 12.39 -10.69
CA VAL A 337 21.15 12.52 -10.73
C VAL A 337 20.78 14.00 -10.69
N PRO A 338 20.29 14.59 -11.80
CA PRO A 338 19.73 15.93 -11.80
C PRO A 338 18.59 16.06 -10.81
N VAL A 339 18.63 17.12 -10.00
CA VAL A 339 17.53 17.51 -9.11
C VAL A 339 16.82 18.68 -9.73
N LEU A 340 15.50 18.61 -9.83
CA LEU A 340 14.63 19.69 -10.28
C LEU A 340 13.68 20.08 -9.16
N ILE A 341 13.44 21.39 -9.03
CA ILE A 341 12.33 21.89 -8.21
C ILE A 341 11.01 21.75 -8.99
N ASP A 342 9.95 21.36 -8.31
CA ASP A 342 8.63 21.34 -8.90
C ASP A 342 8.22 22.73 -9.40
N PHE A 343 7.91 22.82 -10.70
CA PHE A 343 7.48 24.06 -11.32
C PHE A 343 6.13 24.58 -10.79
N ILE A 344 5.22 23.71 -10.32
CA ILE A 344 3.96 24.13 -9.73
C ILE A 344 4.21 24.92 -8.45
N HIS A 345 5.15 24.48 -7.61
CA HIS A 345 5.54 25.23 -6.41
C HIS A 345 6.14 26.61 -6.77
N VAL A 346 7.02 26.68 -7.76
CA VAL A 346 7.57 27.96 -8.27
C VAL A 346 6.45 28.87 -8.78
N ALA A 347 5.53 28.33 -9.59
CA ALA A 347 4.38 29.07 -10.11
C ALA A 347 3.48 29.60 -8.99
N GLY A 348 3.32 28.81 -7.91
CA GLY A 348 2.58 29.22 -6.71
C GLY A 348 3.20 30.43 -6.01
N TYR A 349 4.53 30.42 -5.81
CA TYR A 349 5.25 31.59 -5.25
C TYR A 349 5.13 32.83 -6.13
N LEU A 350 5.26 32.67 -7.45
CA LEU A 350 5.10 33.78 -8.40
C LEU A 350 3.66 34.33 -8.43
N GLY A 351 2.66 33.45 -8.33
CA GLY A 351 1.24 33.84 -8.25
C GLY A 351 0.94 34.64 -6.98
N LYS A 352 1.43 34.20 -5.81
CA LYS A 352 1.26 34.95 -4.54
C LYS A 352 1.98 36.29 -4.59
N ALA A 353 3.19 36.35 -5.13
CA ALA A 353 3.94 37.60 -5.31
C ALA A 353 3.18 38.57 -6.25
N ALA A 354 2.55 38.08 -7.31
CA ALA A 354 1.75 38.87 -8.23
C ALA A 354 0.48 39.43 -7.56
N ALA A 355 -0.22 38.59 -6.79
CA ALA A 355 -1.40 39.03 -6.04
C ALA A 355 -1.07 40.11 -5.01
N ALA A 356 0.08 40.01 -4.33
CA ALA A 356 0.58 41.02 -3.40
C ALA A 356 0.89 42.37 -4.12
N LEU A 357 1.37 42.32 -5.37
CA LEU A 357 1.69 43.48 -6.16
C LEU A 357 0.43 44.17 -6.77
N HIS A 358 -0.58 43.39 -7.13
CA HIS A 358 -1.80 43.80 -7.78
C HIS A 358 -3.06 43.44 -6.96
N PRO A 359 -3.21 43.93 -5.72
CA PRO A 359 -4.35 43.63 -4.90
C PRO A 359 -5.66 44.12 -5.53
N GLY A 360 -6.64 43.20 -5.64
CA GLY A 360 -7.94 43.52 -6.23
C GLY A 360 -7.99 43.48 -7.77
N ASP A 361 -6.87 43.23 -8.44
CA ASP A 361 -6.81 43.04 -9.90
C ASP A 361 -6.23 41.67 -10.28
N PRO A 362 -7.05 40.61 -10.29
CA PRO A 362 -6.60 39.27 -10.61
C PRO A 362 -6.10 39.11 -12.06
N VAL A 363 -6.57 39.95 -12.97
CA VAL A 363 -6.15 39.92 -14.40
C VAL A 363 -4.72 40.43 -14.53
N ALA A 364 -4.42 41.61 -13.96
CA ALA A 364 -3.08 42.17 -13.97
C ALA A 364 -2.09 41.25 -13.20
N ALA A 365 -2.50 40.68 -12.06
CA ALA A 365 -1.72 39.72 -11.30
C ALA A 365 -1.41 38.48 -12.14
N GLY A 366 -2.42 37.91 -12.81
CA GLY A 366 -2.25 36.75 -13.69
C GLY A 366 -1.26 36.97 -14.83
N GLN A 367 -1.43 38.07 -15.57
CA GLN A 367 -0.56 38.45 -16.69
C GLN A 367 0.90 38.66 -16.23
N TRP A 368 1.08 39.36 -15.10
CA TRP A 368 2.41 39.58 -14.55
C TRP A 368 3.07 38.25 -14.10
N ALA A 369 2.32 37.38 -13.40
CA ALA A 369 2.79 36.08 -12.97
C ALA A 369 3.20 35.21 -14.16
N ASP A 370 2.39 35.13 -15.21
CA ASP A 370 2.65 34.32 -16.40
C ASP A 370 3.90 34.78 -17.14
N GLY A 371 4.13 36.10 -17.22
CA GLY A 371 5.38 36.64 -17.74
C GLY A 371 6.61 36.21 -16.93
N GLN A 372 6.51 36.17 -15.57
CA GLN A 372 7.62 35.70 -14.75
C GLN A 372 7.81 34.17 -14.83
N LYS A 373 6.71 33.40 -14.86
CA LYS A 373 6.73 31.94 -15.06
C LYS A 373 7.44 31.57 -16.34
N LEU A 374 7.11 32.21 -17.45
CA LEU A 374 7.72 31.96 -18.75
C LEU A 374 9.24 32.25 -18.72
N ARG A 375 9.64 33.34 -18.08
CA ARG A 375 11.10 33.65 -17.90
C ARG A 375 11.81 32.61 -17.07
N VAL A 376 11.18 32.05 -16.03
CA VAL A 376 11.76 30.96 -15.24
C VAL A 376 11.90 29.70 -16.08
N LEU A 377 10.88 29.35 -16.89
CA LEU A 377 10.94 28.21 -17.82
C LEU A 377 12.09 28.33 -18.83
N HIS A 378 12.42 29.55 -19.27
CA HIS A 378 13.61 29.83 -20.09
C HIS A 378 14.95 29.84 -19.31
N GLY A 379 15.01 29.26 -18.10
CA GLY A 379 16.24 29.16 -17.30
C GLY A 379 16.67 30.49 -16.65
N ARG A 380 15.82 31.53 -16.63
CA ARG A 380 16.17 32.87 -16.13
C ARG A 380 15.76 33.13 -14.68
N ALA A 381 15.71 32.08 -13.85
CA ALA A 381 15.27 32.16 -12.44
C ALA A 381 16.04 33.22 -11.64
N LYS A 382 17.37 33.34 -11.84
CA LYS A 382 18.19 34.38 -11.20
C LYS A 382 17.77 35.79 -11.58
N ALA A 383 17.50 36.03 -12.86
CA ALA A 383 17.06 37.34 -13.35
C ALA A 383 15.64 37.68 -12.85
N VAL A 384 14.75 36.69 -12.74
CA VAL A 384 13.42 36.84 -12.16
C VAL A 384 13.53 37.23 -10.69
N ALA A 385 14.31 36.53 -9.87
CA ALA A 385 14.53 36.90 -8.47
C ALA A 385 15.00 38.36 -8.31
N ALA A 386 15.95 38.78 -9.13
CA ALA A 386 16.44 40.17 -9.14
C ALA A 386 15.35 41.18 -9.56
N THR A 387 14.52 40.82 -10.54
CA THR A 387 13.39 41.63 -10.95
C THR A 387 12.38 41.78 -9.82
N LEU A 388 11.96 40.70 -9.14
CA LEU A 388 11.05 40.72 -8.01
C LEU A 388 11.58 41.64 -6.88
N ALA A 389 12.87 41.50 -6.52
CA ALA A 389 13.53 42.29 -5.50
C ALA A 389 13.51 43.79 -5.86
N SER A 390 13.79 44.13 -7.12
CA SER A 390 13.78 45.51 -7.62
C SER A 390 12.36 46.08 -7.62
N VAL A 391 11.35 45.31 -8.02
CA VAL A 391 9.92 45.71 -7.97
C VAL A 391 9.50 45.95 -6.53
N ALA A 392 9.84 45.04 -5.59
CA ALA A 392 9.52 45.23 -4.17
C ALA A 392 10.13 46.53 -3.61
N ALA A 393 11.39 46.80 -3.90
CA ALA A 393 12.08 48.02 -3.46
C ALA A 393 11.42 49.28 -4.00
N ARG A 394 11.10 49.34 -5.30
CA ARG A 394 10.41 50.46 -5.93
C ARG A 394 9.00 50.69 -5.37
N THR A 395 8.26 49.59 -5.14
CA THR A 395 6.90 49.63 -4.58
C THR A 395 6.91 50.23 -3.17
N ARG A 396 7.87 49.85 -2.34
CA ARG A 396 8.05 50.40 -0.97
C ARG A 396 8.49 51.86 -0.97
N ALA A 397 9.26 52.28 -1.94
CA ALA A 397 9.76 53.66 -2.07
C ALA A 397 8.64 54.63 -2.61
N ASN A 398 7.63 54.10 -3.30
CA ASN A 398 6.58 54.89 -3.90
C ASN A 398 5.47 55.22 -2.87
N PRO A 399 5.17 56.49 -2.57
CA PRO A 399 4.14 56.89 -1.61
C PRO A 399 2.73 56.34 -1.89
N ARG A 400 2.41 56.05 -3.16
CA ARG A 400 1.09 55.54 -3.57
C ARG A 400 0.95 54.00 -3.32
N THR A 401 2.05 53.27 -3.28
CA THR A 401 2.02 51.81 -3.21
C THR A 401 2.77 51.26 -1.98
N ARG A 402 3.45 52.09 -1.20
CA ARG A 402 4.21 51.68 0.01
C ARG A 402 3.36 50.98 1.09
N HIS A 403 2.04 51.11 1.02
CA HIS A 403 1.10 50.49 1.94
C HIS A 403 0.83 49.00 1.61
N LEU A 404 1.30 48.50 0.45
CA LEU A 404 1.09 47.13 0.04
C LEU A 404 1.92 46.18 0.91
N ASP A 405 1.31 45.07 1.34
CA ASP A 405 2.00 43.99 1.98
C ASP A 405 2.73 43.14 0.92
N LEU A 406 4.06 43.19 0.92
CA LEU A 406 4.90 42.48 -0.01
C LEU A 406 5.61 41.26 0.63
N ALA A 407 5.11 40.72 1.73
CA ALA A 407 5.70 39.55 2.39
C ALA A 407 5.77 38.33 1.45
N ASP A 408 4.76 38.13 0.61
CA ASP A 408 4.78 37.05 -0.39
C ASP A 408 5.78 37.30 -1.52
N MET A 409 6.04 38.55 -1.88
CA MET A 409 7.09 38.91 -2.83
C MET A 409 8.47 38.59 -2.27
N ASP A 410 8.74 38.92 -1.00
CA ASP A 410 10.00 38.62 -0.35
C ASP A 410 10.22 37.12 -0.20
N ARG A 411 9.15 36.36 0.11
CA ARG A 411 9.20 34.88 0.15
C ARG A 411 9.57 34.32 -1.23
N ALA A 412 8.95 34.84 -2.31
CA ALA A 412 9.28 34.41 -3.66
C ALA A 412 10.74 34.73 -4.05
N VAL A 413 11.24 35.91 -3.72
CA VAL A 413 12.66 36.28 -3.93
C VAL A 413 13.59 35.31 -3.21
N THR A 414 13.32 35.05 -1.94
CA THR A 414 14.11 34.13 -1.11
C THR A 414 14.09 32.70 -1.68
N TYR A 415 12.93 32.22 -2.03
CA TYR A 415 12.74 30.86 -2.58
C TYR A 415 13.48 30.69 -3.91
N LEU A 416 13.29 31.61 -4.86
CA LEU A 416 13.99 31.58 -6.16
C LEU A 416 15.52 31.68 -5.99
N THR A 417 15.98 32.56 -5.10
CA THR A 417 17.42 32.75 -4.85
C THR A 417 18.07 31.50 -4.30
N ASN A 418 17.43 30.86 -3.33
CA ASN A 418 17.97 29.68 -2.65
C ASN A 418 17.97 28.43 -3.54
N ASN A 419 16.98 28.31 -4.44
CA ASN A 419 16.74 27.10 -5.22
C ASN A 419 17.13 27.23 -6.71
N ARG A 420 17.69 28.37 -7.15
CA ARG A 420 17.98 28.63 -8.57
C ARG A 420 18.84 27.57 -9.26
N ALA A 421 19.70 26.89 -8.51
CA ALA A 421 20.57 25.83 -9.05
C ALA A 421 19.78 24.60 -9.54
N TYR A 422 18.56 24.44 -9.05
CA TYR A 422 17.67 23.31 -9.34
C TYR A 422 16.48 23.70 -10.24
N MET A 423 16.54 24.86 -10.91
CA MET A 423 15.49 25.40 -11.79
C MET A 423 15.94 25.41 -13.27
N GLY A 424 16.62 24.36 -13.72
CA GLY A 424 17.04 24.20 -15.10
C GLY A 424 15.92 23.67 -16.01
N TYR A 425 14.79 24.38 -16.05
CA TYR A 425 13.60 23.94 -16.79
C TYR A 425 13.79 23.96 -18.29
N ASP A 426 14.56 24.92 -18.82
CA ASP A 426 14.95 24.98 -20.22
C ASP A 426 15.57 23.65 -20.70
N LYS A 427 16.56 23.17 -19.96
CA LYS A 427 17.23 21.90 -20.25
C LYS A 427 16.34 20.67 -20.00
N ALA A 428 15.48 20.75 -19.00
CA ALA A 428 14.55 19.65 -18.69
C ALA A 428 13.50 19.49 -19.79
N LEU A 429 12.96 20.60 -20.31
CA LEU A 429 11.98 20.60 -21.40
C LEU A 429 12.60 20.14 -22.71
N GLU A 430 13.83 20.61 -23.03
CA GLU A 430 14.60 20.16 -24.19
C GLU A 430 14.86 18.64 -24.17
N LYS A 431 15.10 18.06 -22.99
CA LYS A 431 15.27 16.62 -22.79
C LYS A 431 13.95 15.87 -22.66
N GLY A 432 12.84 16.54 -22.70
CA GLY A 432 11.51 15.94 -22.58
C GLY A 432 11.15 15.44 -21.17
N TRP A 433 11.85 15.94 -20.11
CA TRP A 433 11.60 15.49 -18.75
C TRP A 433 10.33 16.11 -18.15
N PRO A 434 9.68 15.43 -17.19
CA PRO A 434 8.66 16.05 -16.34
C PRO A 434 9.28 17.19 -15.51
N ILE A 435 8.52 18.27 -15.33
CA ILE A 435 8.92 19.42 -14.50
C ILE A 435 7.93 19.71 -13.38
N ALA A 436 6.93 18.87 -13.21
CA ALA A 436 5.87 19.01 -12.21
C ALA A 436 5.61 17.69 -11.48
N THR A 437 5.23 17.80 -10.22
CA THR A 437 5.09 16.68 -9.26
C THR A 437 3.68 16.09 -9.18
N GLY A 438 2.83 16.24 -10.18
CA GLY A 438 1.47 15.73 -10.13
C GLY A 438 1.34 14.25 -9.71
N MET A 439 2.39 13.44 -9.89
CA MET A 439 2.44 12.06 -9.44
C MET A 439 2.53 11.97 -7.91
N ILE A 440 3.47 12.69 -7.28
CA ILE A 440 3.64 12.65 -5.82
C ILE A 440 2.48 13.35 -5.09
N GLU A 441 1.91 14.41 -5.66
CA GLU A 441 0.70 15.05 -5.11
C GLU A 441 -0.46 14.05 -5.07
N GLY A 442 -0.68 13.32 -6.16
CA GLY A 442 -1.64 12.22 -6.22
C GLY A 442 -1.33 11.14 -5.19
N ALA A 443 -0.06 10.74 -5.05
CA ALA A 443 0.37 9.76 -4.07
C ALA A 443 0.13 10.26 -2.62
N CYS A 444 0.46 11.51 -2.31
CA CYS A 444 0.17 12.13 -1.02
C CYS A 444 -1.33 12.09 -0.69
N ARG A 445 -2.18 12.38 -1.66
CA ARG A 445 -3.62 12.29 -1.49
C ARG A 445 -4.06 10.85 -1.24
N PHE A 446 -3.79 9.94 -2.17
CA PHE A 446 -4.28 8.56 -2.09
C PHE A 446 -3.65 7.75 -0.97
N VAL A 447 -2.34 7.88 -0.70
CA VAL A 447 -1.67 7.09 0.33
C VAL A 447 -1.88 7.69 1.71
N ILE A 448 -1.88 9.01 1.85
CA ILE A 448 -1.91 9.68 3.15
C ILE A 448 -3.26 10.35 3.42
N GLU A 449 -3.68 11.34 2.63
CA GLU A 449 -4.83 12.19 2.99
C GLU A 449 -6.13 11.42 3.09
N ASP A 450 -6.47 10.59 2.10
CA ASP A 450 -7.73 9.85 2.05
C ASP A 450 -7.92 8.90 3.24
N ARG A 451 -6.82 8.48 3.87
CA ARG A 451 -6.87 7.56 5.02
C ARG A 451 -6.62 8.25 6.36
N PHE A 452 -5.63 9.14 6.41
CA PHE A 452 -5.19 9.76 7.66
C PHE A 452 -5.82 11.13 7.91
N GLY A 453 -6.43 11.72 6.87
CA GLY A 453 -7.18 12.97 6.93
C GLY A 453 -8.63 12.82 7.41
N ILE A 454 -9.11 11.60 7.69
CA ILE A 454 -10.47 11.34 8.20
C ILE A 454 -10.70 12.15 9.48
N THR A 455 -11.79 12.90 9.52
CA THR A 455 -12.14 13.79 10.65
C THR A 455 -12.11 13.03 11.98
N GLY A 456 -11.37 13.57 12.95
CA GLY A 456 -11.23 12.97 14.29
C GLY A 456 -10.23 11.84 14.39
N ALA A 457 -9.65 11.35 13.29
CA ALA A 457 -8.62 10.31 13.34
C ALA A 457 -7.35 10.80 14.04
N ARG A 458 -6.82 9.96 14.93
CA ARG A 458 -5.57 10.19 15.67
C ARG A 458 -4.80 8.87 15.71
N TRP A 459 -3.50 8.94 15.50
CA TRP A 459 -2.66 7.77 15.26
C TRP A 459 -1.55 7.63 16.29
N SER A 460 -1.16 6.39 16.60
CA SER A 460 0.19 6.12 17.08
C SER A 460 1.14 6.07 15.89
N PRO A 461 2.44 6.36 16.05
CA PRO A 461 3.41 6.24 14.98
C PRO A 461 3.44 4.84 14.35
N GLU A 462 3.42 3.80 15.19
CA GLU A 462 3.47 2.39 14.76
C GLU A 462 2.21 2.02 13.96
N GLY A 463 1.01 2.35 14.49
CA GLY A 463 -0.23 2.03 13.78
C GLY A 463 -0.41 2.82 12.48
N ALA A 464 0.14 4.05 12.39
CA ALA A 464 0.19 4.80 11.14
C ALA A 464 1.17 4.16 10.15
N GLU A 465 2.34 3.74 10.62
CA GLU A 465 3.35 3.06 9.80
C GLU A 465 2.81 1.78 9.17
N ASP A 466 2.15 0.93 9.97
CA ASP A 466 1.56 -0.32 9.48
C ASP A 466 0.56 -0.07 8.35
N ILE A 467 -0.35 0.89 8.55
CA ILE A 467 -1.33 1.24 7.53
C ILE A 467 -0.69 1.88 6.30
N LEU A 468 0.35 2.73 6.44
CA LEU A 468 1.08 3.28 5.30
C LEU A 468 1.70 2.19 4.44
N LYS A 469 2.35 1.20 5.06
CA LYS A 469 2.94 0.04 4.37
C LYS A 469 1.90 -0.76 3.60
N LEU A 470 0.77 -1.10 4.24
CA LEU A 470 -0.30 -1.84 3.58
C LEU A 470 -0.97 -1.03 2.46
N ARG A 471 -1.13 0.28 2.63
CA ARG A 471 -1.64 1.16 1.57
C ARG A 471 -0.70 1.21 0.37
N ALA A 472 0.60 1.30 0.60
CA ALA A 472 1.60 1.27 -0.48
C ALA A 472 1.48 -0.02 -1.29
N VAL A 473 1.40 -1.19 -0.63
CA VAL A 473 1.19 -2.49 -1.30
C VAL A 473 -0.09 -2.50 -2.16
N VAL A 474 -1.20 -1.97 -1.63
CA VAL A 474 -2.48 -1.93 -2.38
C VAL A 474 -2.43 -0.95 -3.54
N VAL A 475 -1.88 0.25 -3.34
CA VAL A 475 -1.80 1.30 -4.37
C VAL A 475 -0.85 0.91 -5.50
N ASN A 476 0.22 0.20 -5.19
CA ASN A 476 1.16 -0.34 -6.18
C ASN A 476 0.58 -1.53 -6.98
N GLY A 477 -0.58 -2.07 -6.58
CA GLY A 477 -1.16 -3.26 -7.21
C GLY A 477 -0.49 -4.57 -6.79
N ASP A 478 0.36 -4.55 -5.76
CA ASP A 478 1.24 -5.65 -5.34
C ASP A 478 0.57 -6.62 -4.34
N LEU A 479 -0.72 -6.41 -4.00
CA LEU A 479 -1.36 -7.18 -2.92
C LEU A 479 -1.32 -8.69 -3.15
N GLY A 480 -1.57 -9.16 -4.37
CA GLY A 480 -1.55 -10.59 -4.69
C GLY A 480 -0.18 -11.22 -4.49
N ASP A 481 0.88 -10.54 -4.97
CA ASP A 481 2.27 -10.99 -4.84
C ASP A 481 2.73 -10.92 -3.39
N TYR A 482 2.38 -9.85 -2.70
CA TYR A 482 2.66 -9.71 -1.28
C TYR A 482 2.01 -10.81 -0.44
N MET A 483 0.75 -11.15 -0.69
CA MET A 483 0.09 -12.23 0.05
C MET A 483 0.70 -13.60 -0.22
N ARG A 484 1.23 -13.86 -1.42
CA ARG A 484 2.01 -15.08 -1.70
C ARG A 484 3.33 -15.10 -0.91
N TYR A 485 4.06 -13.99 -0.93
CA TYR A 485 5.28 -13.82 -0.15
C TYR A 485 5.01 -13.95 1.36
N TYR A 486 3.99 -13.26 1.87
CA TYR A 486 3.56 -13.33 3.26
C TYR A 486 3.25 -14.77 3.69
N LYS A 487 2.52 -15.52 2.88
CA LYS A 487 2.20 -16.93 3.14
C LYS A 487 3.46 -17.78 3.29
N THR A 488 4.44 -17.61 2.39
CA THR A 488 5.72 -18.34 2.45
C THR A 488 6.51 -17.98 3.71
N ARG A 489 6.67 -16.68 3.98
CA ARG A 489 7.38 -16.21 5.19
C ARG A 489 6.68 -16.65 6.47
N TYR A 490 5.34 -16.61 6.49
CA TYR A 490 4.55 -17.06 7.64
C TYR A 490 4.80 -18.56 7.93
N ARG A 491 4.82 -19.40 6.90
CA ARG A 491 5.15 -20.83 7.03
C ARG A 491 6.56 -21.00 7.60
N GLU A 492 7.55 -20.35 7.00
CA GLU A 492 8.96 -20.47 7.42
C GLU A 492 9.16 -20.03 8.87
N GLU A 493 8.76 -18.81 9.21
CA GLU A 493 9.10 -18.21 10.50
C GLU A 493 8.16 -18.60 11.65
N ARG A 494 6.88 -18.86 11.36
CA ARG A 494 5.89 -19.15 12.41
C ARG A 494 5.63 -20.64 12.60
N HIS A 495 5.92 -21.45 11.59
CA HIS A 495 5.71 -22.90 11.65
C HIS A 495 7.01 -23.66 11.57
N LEU A 496 7.74 -23.64 10.46
CA LEU A 496 8.93 -24.48 10.26
C LEU A 496 10.02 -24.18 11.29
N ALA A 497 10.23 -22.93 11.65
CA ALA A 497 11.18 -22.54 12.70
C ALA A 497 10.93 -23.17 14.09
N ARG A 498 9.77 -23.82 14.28
CA ARG A 498 9.46 -24.54 15.54
C ARG A 498 9.92 -25.98 15.57
N TYR A 499 10.33 -26.55 14.44
CA TYR A 499 10.70 -27.95 14.28
C TYR A 499 12.18 -28.09 13.94
N ASP A 500 12.78 -29.24 14.29
CA ASP A 500 14.10 -29.63 13.76
C ASP A 500 13.99 -30.04 12.28
N GLU A 501 15.14 -30.03 11.58
CA GLU A 501 15.20 -30.35 10.14
C GLU A 501 14.66 -31.76 9.85
N ALA A 502 15.00 -32.76 10.72
CA ALA A 502 14.56 -34.14 10.55
C ALA A 502 13.02 -34.25 10.65
N SER A 503 12.39 -33.54 11.58
CA SER A 503 10.92 -33.50 11.68
C SER A 503 10.27 -32.78 10.50
N ILE A 504 10.87 -31.69 9.98
CA ILE A 504 10.39 -30.99 8.79
C ILE A 504 10.38 -31.93 7.59
N GLU A 505 11.48 -32.67 7.36
CA GLU A 505 11.63 -33.61 6.25
C GLU A 505 10.68 -34.82 6.42
N HIS A 506 10.73 -35.49 7.58
CA HIS A 506 9.91 -36.66 7.86
C HIS A 506 8.40 -36.43 7.73
N LEU A 507 7.92 -35.26 8.16
CA LEU A 507 6.51 -34.89 8.14
C LEU A 507 6.12 -34.12 6.87
N ASN A 508 7.06 -33.92 5.95
CA ASN A 508 6.84 -33.13 4.72
C ASN A 508 6.18 -31.77 4.98
N LEU A 509 6.66 -31.03 5.98
CA LEU A 509 6.04 -29.75 6.38
C LEU A 509 6.35 -28.61 5.43
N ALA A 510 7.37 -28.72 4.59
CA ALA A 510 7.80 -27.71 3.64
C ALA A 510 7.11 -27.81 2.27
N ALA A 511 6.36 -28.87 2.00
CA ALA A 511 5.68 -29.13 0.73
C ALA A 511 4.47 -28.23 0.45
#